data_ebbc03cafef370538c38c4dd086c7ee2
#
_entry.id   ebbc03cafef370538c38c4dd086c7ee2
#
_cell.length_a   1.000
_cell.length_b   1.000
_cell.length_c   1.000
_cell.angle_alpha   90.00
_cell.angle_beta   90.00
_cell.angle_gamma   90.00
#
_symmetry.space_group_name_H-M   'P 1'
#
loop_
_entity.id
_entity.type
_entity.pdbx_description
1 polymer ?
#
loop_
_entity_poly.entity_id
_entity_poly.type
_entity_poly.pdbx_seq_one_letter_code
_entity_poly.pdbx_strand_id
1 'polypeptide(L)'
;MPRTIKELRTAHPCFAYGAPNNKGRVHLPVSPGCNLLCRFCQRDVNDKYGIDNRPGVSGGVITPDEAVEILRRAIELCPEITVAGIAGPGDTLATPFALETFRRIRLEFPDILRCMSTNGLLLNEKADEVIEAGVDTLTVTVNAVDPEILDKINGGIVWQGKLLTRRKAAEILIENQLKGIEKVAQAGITVKVNTVLIPEINALHVPEIAKAVAARGAQLYNIIPLIPQNELNWCTRPDCTLIDLTRQKCERYIRVFRHCQHCRADAAGIPGGTDVSRQLYIRPITLENTFSHG
;
A
#
# COMPACT_ATOMS: atom_id res chain seq x y z
N MET A 1 -1.24 -23.61 2.08
CA MET A 1 -0.20 -23.37 1.06
C MET A 1 -0.39 -21.98 0.50
N PRO A 2 0.67 -21.21 0.20
CA PRO A 2 0.53 -19.93 -0.47
C PRO A 2 -0.14 -20.13 -1.84
N ARG A 3 -1.00 -19.20 -2.22
CA ARG A 3 -1.69 -19.24 -3.53
C ARG A 3 -0.70 -18.99 -4.66
N THR A 4 -0.89 -19.67 -5.76
CA THR A 4 0.00 -19.48 -6.92
C THR A 4 -0.20 -18.12 -7.57
N ILE A 5 0.84 -17.60 -8.22
CA ILE A 5 0.77 -16.35 -9.00
C ILE A 5 -0.36 -16.41 -10.03
N LYS A 6 -0.67 -17.58 -10.60
CA LYS A 6 -1.76 -17.76 -11.57
C LYS A 6 -3.13 -17.54 -10.94
N GLU A 7 -3.36 -18.05 -9.74
CA GLU A 7 -4.61 -17.85 -8.97
C GLU A 7 -4.78 -16.38 -8.58
N LEU A 8 -3.70 -15.74 -8.10
CA LEU A 8 -3.73 -14.33 -7.75
C LEU A 8 -4.04 -13.42 -8.96
N ARG A 9 -3.54 -13.74 -10.14
CA ARG A 9 -3.79 -12.98 -11.37
C ARG A 9 -5.26 -12.95 -11.77
N THR A 10 -5.99 -14.00 -11.51
CA THR A 10 -7.42 -14.11 -11.86
C THR A 10 -8.33 -13.58 -10.77
N ALA A 11 -7.89 -13.61 -9.53
CA ALA A 11 -8.70 -13.27 -8.36
C ALA A 11 -8.45 -11.86 -7.82
N HIS A 12 -7.27 -11.24 -8.07
CA HIS A 12 -6.90 -9.96 -7.46
C HIS A 12 -6.90 -8.82 -8.49
N PRO A 13 -7.76 -7.77 -8.36
CA PRO A 13 -7.84 -6.69 -9.33
C PRO A 13 -6.54 -5.88 -9.48
N CYS A 14 -5.75 -5.73 -8.41
CA CYS A 14 -4.51 -4.94 -8.41
C CYS A 14 -3.24 -5.76 -8.72
N PHE A 15 -3.37 -7.07 -8.98
CA PHE A 15 -2.28 -7.97 -9.38
C PHE A 15 -2.58 -8.69 -10.69
N ALA A 16 -3.74 -8.40 -11.31
CA ALA A 16 -4.12 -8.92 -12.62
C ALA A 16 -3.14 -8.47 -13.71
N TYR A 17 -2.98 -9.31 -14.73
CA TYR A 17 -2.20 -9.01 -15.91
C TYR A 17 -3.13 -8.71 -17.10
N GLY A 18 -2.86 -7.62 -17.79
CA GLY A 18 -3.66 -7.22 -18.95
C GLY A 18 -4.87 -6.36 -18.57
N ALA A 19 -6.02 -6.61 -19.19
CA ALA A 19 -7.23 -5.86 -18.90
C ALA A 19 -7.70 -6.06 -17.44
N PRO A 20 -8.35 -5.05 -16.83
CA PRO A 20 -8.96 -5.19 -15.52
C PRO A 20 -9.92 -6.40 -15.52
N ASN A 21 -9.85 -7.23 -14.48
CA ASN A 21 -10.83 -8.29 -14.27
C ASN A 21 -12.06 -7.72 -13.53
N ASN A 22 -13.20 -8.40 -13.62
CA ASN A 22 -14.41 -8.02 -12.91
C ASN A 22 -14.37 -8.44 -11.42
N LYS A 23 -13.21 -8.33 -10.78
CA LYS A 23 -13.02 -8.68 -9.37
C LYS A 23 -12.99 -7.42 -8.53
N GLY A 24 -13.61 -7.52 -7.36
CA GLY A 24 -13.68 -6.45 -6.38
C GLY A 24 -12.67 -6.60 -5.24
N ARG A 25 -12.48 -5.52 -4.52
CA ARG A 25 -11.77 -5.47 -3.25
C ARG A 25 -12.55 -4.62 -2.25
N VAL A 26 -12.35 -4.89 -0.97
CA VAL A 26 -12.70 -3.97 0.11
C VAL A 26 -11.43 -3.57 0.85
N HIS A 27 -11.22 -2.28 1.04
CA HIS A 27 -10.16 -1.76 1.89
C HIS A 27 -10.70 -1.50 3.30
N LEU A 28 -9.99 -2.02 4.30
CA LEU A 28 -10.37 -1.96 5.71
C LEU A 28 -9.41 -1.00 6.43
N PRO A 29 -9.86 0.21 6.80
CA PRO A 29 -8.99 1.25 7.36
C PRO A 29 -8.73 1.03 8.86
N VAL A 30 -8.01 -0.03 9.21
CA VAL A 30 -7.69 -0.42 10.60
C VAL A 30 -6.35 0.10 11.11
N SER A 31 -5.63 0.88 10.31
CA SER A 31 -4.26 1.32 10.63
C SER A 31 -4.23 2.80 11.00
N PRO A 32 -4.43 3.18 12.27
CA PRO A 32 -4.50 4.59 12.69
C PRO A 32 -3.14 5.30 12.71
N GLY A 33 -2.03 4.60 12.86
CA GLY A 33 -0.71 5.16 13.06
C GLY A 33 0.26 4.94 11.88
N CYS A 34 1.27 5.81 11.77
CA CYS A 34 2.38 5.64 10.83
C CYS A 34 3.71 5.97 11.50
N ASN A 35 4.74 5.27 11.10
CA ASN A 35 6.10 5.42 11.62
C ASN A 35 7.05 6.10 10.61
N LEU A 36 6.51 6.67 9.52
CA LEU A 36 7.25 7.47 8.53
C LEU A 36 6.69 8.88 8.41
N LEU A 37 7.59 9.85 8.23
CA LEU A 37 7.31 11.26 7.94
C LEU A 37 7.58 11.54 6.45
N CYS A 38 6.71 11.04 5.55
CA CYS A 38 6.87 11.28 4.12
C CYS A 38 6.48 12.72 3.77
N ARG A 39 7.39 13.48 3.14
CA ARG A 39 7.20 14.89 2.80
C ARG A 39 6.06 15.16 1.81
N PHE A 40 5.66 14.15 1.04
CA PHE A 40 4.52 14.23 0.12
C PHE A 40 3.20 13.76 0.74
N CYS A 41 3.20 13.23 1.97
CA CYS A 41 2.03 12.56 2.51
C CYS A 41 1.16 13.52 3.32
N GLN A 42 -0.07 13.65 2.91
CA GLN A 42 -1.12 14.28 3.69
C GLN A 42 -2.25 13.28 3.82
N ARG A 43 -2.29 12.60 4.95
CA ARG A 43 -3.39 11.70 5.29
C ARG A 43 -4.51 12.51 5.90
N ASP A 44 -5.74 12.09 5.62
CA ASP A 44 -6.91 12.79 6.09
C ASP A 44 -8.01 11.79 6.38
N VAL A 45 -8.86 12.12 7.33
CA VAL A 45 -10.10 11.38 7.58
C VAL A 45 -11.25 12.31 7.24
N ASN A 46 -11.96 11.97 6.17
CA ASN A 46 -13.09 12.75 5.68
C ASN A 46 -14.06 11.88 4.90
N ASP A 47 -15.30 12.31 4.81
CA ASP A 47 -16.41 11.67 4.11
C ASP A 47 -16.58 12.14 2.65
N LYS A 48 -15.57 12.81 2.10
CA LYS A 48 -15.61 13.39 0.74
C LYS A 48 -15.42 12.34 -0.37
N TYR A 49 -16.20 11.27 -0.32
CA TYR A 49 -16.18 10.24 -1.35
C TYR A 49 -16.52 10.81 -2.73
N GLY A 50 -15.69 10.47 -3.73
CA GLY A 50 -15.83 10.96 -5.10
C GLY A 50 -15.23 12.36 -5.33
N ILE A 51 -14.93 13.13 -4.26
CA ILE A 51 -14.29 14.45 -4.32
C ILE A 51 -12.82 14.31 -3.93
N ASP A 52 -12.54 13.66 -2.78
CA ASP A 52 -11.19 13.41 -2.30
C ASP A 52 -10.90 11.90 -2.35
N ASN A 53 -10.35 11.45 -3.48
CA ASN A 53 -10.01 10.05 -3.74
C ASN A 53 -8.52 9.76 -3.58
N ARG A 54 -7.78 10.61 -2.83
CA ARG A 54 -6.35 10.42 -2.64
C ARG A 54 -6.04 9.12 -1.87
N PRO A 55 -4.97 8.41 -2.23
CA PRO A 55 -4.46 7.31 -1.42
C PRO A 55 -4.17 7.73 0.02
N GLY A 56 -4.50 6.87 0.99
CA GLY A 56 -4.30 7.14 2.41
C GLY A 56 -5.40 7.99 3.07
N VAL A 57 -6.40 8.45 2.30
CA VAL A 57 -7.60 9.09 2.85
C VAL A 57 -8.64 8.03 3.18
N SER A 58 -9.37 8.25 4.28
CA SER A 58 -10.41 7.35 4.76
C SER A 58 -11.54 8.15 5.40
N GLY A 59 -12.79 7.65 5.34
CA GLY A 59 -13.92 8.19 6.08
C GLY A 59 -13.83 7.99 7.59
N GLY A 60 -12.93 7.11 8.03
CA GLY A 60 -12.69 6.81 9.44
C GLY A 60 -11.66 5.72 9.63
N VAL A 61 -11.43 5.36 10.89
CA VAL A 61 -10.64 4.19 11.30
C VAL A 61 -11.58 3.23 12.03
N ILE A 62 -11.46 1.95 11.75
CA ILE A 62 -12.31 0.89 12.31
C ILE A 62 -11.48 -0.08 13.15
N THR A 63 -12.13 -0.77 14.06
CA THR A 63 -11.52 -1.86 14.83
C THR A 63 -11.41 -3.15 14.01
N PRO A 64 -10.58 -4.12 14.42
CA PRO A 64 -10.53 -5.45 13.80
C PRO A 64 -11.88 -6.18 13.76
N ASP A 65 -12.74 -6.01 14.78
CA ASP A 65 -14.07 -6.60 14.83
C ASP A 65 -14.99 -5.96 13.79
N GLU A 66 -15.03 -4.64 13.72
CA GLU A 66 -15.78 -3.90 12.71
C GLU A 66 -15.33 -4.21 11.29
N ALA A 67 -14.01 -4.45 11.10
CA ALA A 67 -13.47 -4.80 9.79
C ALA A 67 -14.01 -6.14 9.26
N VAL A 68 -14.18 -7.14 10.12
CA VAL A 68 -14.77 -8.44 9.76
C VAL A 68 -16.25 -8.27 9.38
N GLU A 69 -17.00 -7.45 10.12
CA GLU A 69 -18.39 -7.17 9.83
C GLU A 69 -18.58 -6.37 8.52
N ILE A 70 -17.70 -5.40 8.29
CA ILE A 70 -17.68 -4.64 7.03
C ILE A 70 -17.35 -5.55 5.85
N LEU A 71 -16.40 -6.49 5.99
CA LEU A 71 -16.11 -7.46 4.94
C LEU A 71 -17.33 -8.32 4.61
N ARG A 72 -18.07 -8.80 5.62
CA ARG A 72 -19.31 -9.57 5.42
C ARG A 72 -20.32 -8.79 4.60
N ARG A 73 -20.61 -7.56 5.01
CA ARG A 73 -21.54 -6.68 4.28
C ARG A 73 -21.02 -6.33 2.88
N ALA A 74 -19.72 -6.15 2.72
CA ALA A 74 -19.12 -5.84 1.41
C ALA A 74 -19.34 -6.97 0.41
N ILE A 75 -19.20 -8.23 0.83
CA ILE A 75 -19.44 -9.41 -0.01
C ILE A 75 -20.94 -9.54 -0.36
N GLU A 76 -21.85 -9.22 0.56
CA GLU A 76 -23.29 -9.20 0.30
C GLU A 76 -23.67 -8.14 -0.75
N LEU A 77 -23.08 -6.95 -0.66
CA LEU A 77 -23.35 -5.82 -1.57
C LEU A 77 -22.68 -5.98 -2.95
N CYS A 78 -21.54 -6.64 -2.99
CA CYS A 78 -20.74 -6.84 -4.19
C CYS A 78 -20.06 -8.22 -4.13
N PRO A 79 -20.74 -9.28 -4.59
CA PRO A 79 -20.24 -10.67 -4.56
C PRO A 79 -18.94 -10.88 -5.34
N GLU A 80 -18.59 -9.96 -6.23
CA GLU A 80 -17.32 -9.95 -6.97
C GLU A 80 -16.11 -9.62 -6.10
N ILE A 81 -16.31 -9.21 -4.85
CA ILE A 81 -15.22 -8.94 -3.91
C ILE A 81 -14.52 -10.25 -3.55
N THR A 82 -13.27 -10.33 -3.91
CA THR A 82 -12.37 -11.46 -3.68
C THR A 82 -11.17 -11.10 -2.82
N VAL A 83 -11.03 -9.82 -2.46
CA VAL A 83 -9.88 -9.29 -1.74
C VAL A 83 -10.31 -8.42 -0.56
N ALA A 84 -9.83 -8.75 0.62
CA ALA A 84 -9.77 -7.87 1.77
C ALA A 84 -8.39 -7.20 1.84
N GLY A 85 -8.35 -5.88 1.65
CA GLY A 85 -7.11 -5.10 1.61
C GLY A 85 -6.99 -4.19 2.83
N ILE A 86 -5.79 -4.03 3.36
CA ILE A 86 -5.46 -3.02 4.37
C ILE A 86 -4.35 -2.14 3.80
N ALA A 87 -4.66 -0.86 3.58
CA ALA A 87 -3.77 0.09 2.90
C ALA A 87 -3.77 1.48 3.54
N GLY A 88 -4.02 1.53 4.84
CA GLY A 88 -4.04 2.79 5.55
C GLY A 88 -5.20 2.93 6.55
N PRO A 89 -5.47 4.19 6.97
CA PRO A 89 -4.81 5.45 6.58
C PRO A 89 -3.34 5.57 7.02
N GLY A 90 -2.92 4.91 8.08
CA GLY A 90 -1.53 4.79 8.53
C GLY A 90 -0.74 3.68 7.85
N ASP A 91 0.35 3.23 8.50
CA ASP A 91 1.09 2.05 8.06
C ASP A 91 0.56 0.79 8.75
N THR A 92 0.39 -0.27 7.98
CA THR A 92 -0.23 -1.51 8.43
C THR A 92 0.59 -2.28 9.48
N LEU A 93 1.90 -2.06 9.53
CA LEU A 93 2.79 -2.69 10.51
C LEU A 93 3.12 -1.80 11.70
N ALA A 94 2.72 -0.51 11.68
CA ALA A 94 2.95 0.41 12.79
C ALA A 94 2.08 0.09 14.02
N THR A 95 0.98 -0.65 13.84
CA THR A 95 0.09 -1.13 14.91
C THR A 95 -0.22 -2.61 14.71
N PRO A 96 -0.71 -3.34 15.73
CA PRO A 96 -1.03 -4.77 15.60
C PRO A 96 -2.33 -5.04 14.83
N PHE A 97 -3.18 -4.02 14.63
CA PHE A 97 -4.57 -4.18 14.19
C PHE A 97 -4.72 -4.83 12.81
N ALA A 98 -3.83 -4.52 11.88
CA ALA A 98 -3.91 -5.11 10.53
C ALA A 98 -3.65 -6.62 10.54
N LEU A 99 -2.63 -7.08 11.25
CA LEU A 99 -2.32 -8.52 11.35
C LEU A 99 -3.39 -9.26 12.15
N GLU A 100 -3.93 -8.65 13.21
CA GLU A 100 -5.07 -9.19 13.95
C GLU A 100 -6.30 -9.35 13.05
N THR A 101 -6.63 -8.32 12.26
CA THR A 101 -7.74 -8.37 11.30
C THR A 101 -7.56 -9.52 10.29
N PHE A 102 -6.35 -9.68 9.74
CA PHE A 102 -6.11 -10.77 8.78
C PHE A 102 -6.19 -12.16 9.40
N ARG A 103 -5.76 -12.35 10.65
CA ARG A 103 -5.95 -13.63 11.35
C ARG A 103 -7.44 -13.98 11.50
N ARG A 104 -8.29 -12.99 11.84
CA ARG A 104 -9.74 -13.18 11.95
C ARG A 104 -10.37 -13.47 10.59
N ILE A 105 -10.04 -12.69 9.56
CA ILE A 105 -10.52 -12.91 8.18
C ILE A 105 -10.11 -14.31 7.68
N ARG A 106 -8.91 -14.77 7.99
CA ARG A 106 -8.46 -16.11 7.59
C ARG A 106 -9.32 -17.22 8.16
N LEU A 107 -9.83 -17.05 9.36
CA LEU A 107 -10.67 -18.06 10.02
C LEU A 107 -12.10 -18.05 9.46
N GLU A 108 -12.66 -16.87 9.23
CA GLU A 108 -14.07 -16.73 8.87
C GLU A 108 -14.29 -16.71 7.34
N PHE A 109 -13.35 -16.16 6.59
CA PHE A 109 -13.40 -16.04 5.13
C PHE A 109 -12.14 -16.63 4.46
N PRO A 110 -11.94 -17.95 4.52
CA PRO A 110 -10.71 -18.59 4.06
C PRO A 110 -10.42 -18.37 2.55
N ASP A 111 -11.47 -18.16 1.75
CA ASP A 111 -11.37 -17.96 0.31
C ASP A 111 -11.04 -16.52 -0.09
N ILE A 112 -11.23 -15.55 0.79
CA ILE A 112 -10.89 -14.15 0.54
C ILE A 112 -9.37 -13.97 0.62
N LEU A 113 -8.82 -13.31 -0.41
CA LEU A 113 -7.42 -12.92 -0.46
C LEU A 113 -7.12 -11.80 0.54
N ARG A 114 -6.05 -11.92 1.29
CA ARG A 114 -5.57 -10.90 2.24
C ARG A 114 -4.44 -10.12 1.58
N CYS A 115 -4.71 -8.84 1.33
CA CYS A 115 -3.79 -7.91 0.66
C CYS A 115 -3.36 -6.81 1.63
N MET A 116 -2.07 -6.61 1.78
CA MET A 116 -1.50 -5.62 2.68
C MET A 116 -0.65 -4.59 1.91
N SER A 117 -0.71 -3.32 2.35
CA SER A 117 0.23 -2.29 1.89
C SER A 117 0.98 -1.71 3.08
N THR A 118 2.30 -1.59 2.97
CA THR A 118 3.16 -1.03 4.02
C THR A 118 4.25 -0.14 3.44
N ASN A 119 4.78 0.75 4.25
CA ASN A 119 5.99 1.50 3.94
C ASN A 119 7.27 0.64 4.08
N GLY A 120 7.17 -0.54 4.69
CA GLY A 120 8.24 -1.51 4.80
C GLY A 120 9.25 -1.29 5.93
N LEU A 121 9.14 -0.23 6.75
CA LEU A 121 10.08 0.03 7.83
C LEU A 121 10.16 -1.14 8.82
N LEU A 122 9.03 -1.74 9.17
CA LEU A 122 8.98 -2.87 10.11
C LEU A 122 8.90 -4.24 9.41
N LEU A 123 8.94 -4.28 8.07
CA LEU A 123 8.71 -5.52 7.33
C LEU A 123 9.76 -6.60 7.60
N ASN A 124 11.03 -6.20 7.72
CA ASN A 124 12.11 -7.14 8.01
C ASN A 124 11.96 -7.81 9.40
N GLU A 125 11.52 -7.06 10.42
CA GLU A 125 11.32 -7.56 11.78
C GLU A 125 10.05 -8.39 11.89
N LYS A 126 8.97 -7.97 11.21
CA LYS A 126 7.63 -8.58 11.30
C LYS A 126 7.30 -9.55 10.17
N ALA A 127 8.29 -9.97 9.37
CA ALA A 127 8.06 -10.86 8.23
C ALA A 127 7.33 -12.16 8.65
N ASP A 128 7.75 -12.77 9.74
CA ASP A 128 7.16 -14.03 10.24
C ASP A 128 5.70 -13.82 10.69
N GLU A 129 5.40 -12.71 11.37
CA GLU A 129 4.03 -12.36 11.76
C GLU A 129 3.13 -12.12 10.53
N VAL A 130 3.66 -11.51 9.47
CA VAL A 130 2.96 -11.29 8.20
C VAL A 130 2.63 -12.62 7.52
N ILE A 131 3.58 -13.55 7.51
CA ILE A 131 3.42 -14.90 6.95
C ILE A 131 2.37 -15.70 7.76
N GLU A 132 2.46 -15.66 9.09
CA GLU A 132 1.52 -16.33 10.00
C GLU A 132 0.09 -15.79 9.90
N ALA A 133 -0.06 -14.48 9.72
CA ALA A 133 -1.37 -13.85 9.48
C ALA A 133 -2.00 -14.29 8.15
N GLY A 134 -1.23 -14.97 7.29
CA GLY A 134 -1.70 -15.54 6.03
C GLY A 134 -1.91 -14.48 4.96
N VAL A 135 -1.07 -13.46 4.91
CA VAL A 135 -1.07 -12.45 3.83
C VAL A 135 -0.74 -13.13 2.50
N ASP A 136 -1.63 -12.98 1.51
CA ASP A 136 -1.47 -13.57 0.18
C ASP A 136 -0.66 -12.65 -0.75
N THR A 137 -0.90 -11.34 -0.65
CA THR A 137 -0.24 -10.31 -1.48
C THR A 137 0.20 -9.12 -0.63
N LEU A 138 1.38 -8.61 -0.93
CA LEU A 138 1.97 -7.49 -0.22
C LEU A 138 2.39 -6.39 -1.19
N THR A 139 2.03 -5.14 -0.89
CA THR A 139 2.55 -3.96 -1.57
C THR A 139 3.48 -3.21 -0.64
N VAL A 140 4.73 -2.99 -1.06
CA VAL A 140 5.71 -2.18 -0.31
C VAL A 140 5.96 -0.89 -1.06
N THR A 141 5.91 0.25 -0.36
CA THR A 141 6.26 1.55 -0.96
C THR A 141 7.75 1.81 -0.80
N VAL A 142 8.49 1.81 -1.92
CA VAL A 142 9.93 2.10 -1.98
C VAL A 142 10.15 3.28 -2.92
N ASN A 143 10.55 4.43 -2.39
CA ASN A 143 10.68 5.67 -3.17
C ASN A 143 12.13 6.01 -3.58
N ALA A 144 13.11 5.35 -2.98
CA ALA A 144 14.52 5.37 -3.37
C ALA A 144 15.26 4.17 -2.75
N VAL A 145 16.39 3.81 -3.36
CA VAL A 145 17.39 2.86 -2.82
C VAL A 145 18.74 3.54 -2.63
N ASP A 146 18.78 4.85 -2.80
CA ASP A 146 19.88 5.74 -2.46
C ASP A 146 19.46 6.59 -1.24
N PRO A 147 20.25 6.58 -0.13
CA PRO A 147 19.89 7.33 1.08
C PRO A 147 19.81 8.84 0.89
N GLU A 148 20.59 9.44 -0.02
CA GLU A 148 20.58 10.88 -0.25
C GLU A 148 19.32 11.31 -1.04
N ILE A 149 18.84 10.44 -1.93
CA ILE A 149 17.58 10.67 -2.64
C ILE A 149 16.40 10.45 -1.69
N LEU A 150 16.46 9.41 -0.86
CA LEU A 150 15.38 9.09 0.08
C LEU A 150 15.20 10.18 1.15
N ASP A 151 16.30 10.78 1.65
CA ASP A 151 16.26 11.90 2.61
C ASP A 151 15.51 13.14 2.08
N LYS A 152 15.53 13.35 0.76
CA LYS A 152 14.73 14.42 0.12
C LYS A 152 13.23 14.11 0.07
N ILE A 153 12.87 12.83 0.18
CA ILE A 153 11.48 12.35 0.09
C ILE A 153 10.87 12.15 1.48
N ASN A 154 11.66 11.68 2.43
CA ASN A 154 11.23 11.39 3.80
C ASN A 154 11.87 12.35 4.80
N GLY A 155 11.07 12.97 5.67
CA GLY A 155 11.53 13.85 6.75
C GLY A 155 12.11 13.07 7.93
N GLY A 156 11.74 11.81 8.13
CA GLY A 156 12.23 10.96 9.21
C GLY A 156 11.45 9.66 9.37
N ILE A 157 11.91 8.86 10.33
CA ILE A 157 11.27 7.61 10.75
C ILE A 157 11.17 7.55 12.27
N VAL A 158 10.14 6.93 12.80
CA VAL A 158 10.08 6.51 14.21
C VAL A 158 10.56 5.07 14.29
N TRP A 159 11.76 4.88 14.83
CA TRP A 159 12.44 3.60 14.93
C TRP A 159 12.80 3.30 16.37
N GLN A 160 12.32 2.18 16.91
CA GLN A 160 12.55 1.78 18.30
C GLN A 160 12.22 2.90 19.30
N GLY A 161 11.09 3.58 19.09
CA GLY A 161 10.61 4.67 19.94
C GLY A 161 11.37 6.00 19.82
N LYS A 162 12.29 6.12 18.84
CA LYS A 162 13.07 7.35 18.62
C LYS A 162 12.84 7.90 17.21
N LEU A 163 12.71 9.22 17.12
CA LEU A 163 12.71 9.90 15.83
C LEU A 163 14.15 9.97 15.29
N LEU A 164 14.34 9.36 14.12
CA LEU A 164 15.57 9.46 13.35
C LEU A 164 15.30 10.21 12.06
N THR A 165 16.28 10.98 11.61
CA THR A 165 16.17 11.83 10.41
C THR A 165 17.40 11.69 9.54
N ARG A 166 17.36 12.32 8.36
CA ARG A 166 18.46 12.40 7.40
C ARG A 166 18.95 11.02 6.95
N ARG A 167 20.21 10.96 6.49
CA ARG A 167 20.85 9.78 5.89
C ARG A 167 20.66 8.50 6.73
N LYS A 168 20.84 8.59 8.07
CA LYS A 168 20.71 7.42 8.95
C LYS A 168 19.29 6.82 8.92
N ALA A 169 18.27 7.66 8.92
CA ALA A 169 16.88 7.21 8.78
C ALA A 169 16.63 6.54 7.43
N ALA A 170 17.18 7.12 6.36
CA ALA A 170 17.07 6.60 5.02
C ALA A 170 17.76 5.22 4.86
N GLU A 171 18.98 5.06 5.40
CA GLU A 171 19.71 3.79 5.39
C GLU A 171 18.95 2.67 6.10
N ILE A 172 18.41 2.93 7.29
CA ILE A 172 17.60 1.96 8.04
C ILE A 172 16.34 1.57 7.25
N LEU A 173 15.64 2.55 6.67
CA LEU A 173 14.42 2.30 5.92
C LEU A 173 14.70 1.43 4.69
N ILE A 174 15.70 1.78 3.87
CA ILE A 174 16.08 1.03 2.67
C ILE A 174 16.46 -0.42 3.04
N GLU A 175 17.28 -0.59 4.06
CA GLU A 175 17.72 -1.90 4.51
C GLU A 175 16.54 -2.79 4.92
N ASN A 176 15.63 -2.26 5.73
CA ASN A 176 14.45 -3.01 6.20
C ASN A 176 13.45 -3.30 5.07
N GLN A 177 13.28 -2.39 4.13
CA GLN A 177 12.47 -2.60 2.94
C GLN A 177 13.02 -3.75 2.09
N LEU A 178 14.29 -3.70 1.72
CA LEU A 178 14.89 -4.70 0.84
C LEU A 178 14.98 -6.07 1.50
N LYS A 179 15.42 -6.16 2.76
CA LYS A 179 15.47 -7.43 3.51
C LYS A 179 14.08 -7.99 3.76
N GLY A 180 13.12 -7.13 4.10
CA GLY A 180 11.74 -7.54 4.32
C GLY A 180 11.08 -8.09 3.05
N ILE A 181 11.26 -7.42 1.90
CA ILE A 181 10.79 -7.89 0.59
C ILE A 181 11.34 -9.28 0.31
N GLU A 182 12.65 -9.49 0.49
CA GLU A 182 13.31 -10.76 0.24
C GLU A 182 12.73 -11.89 1.10
N LYS A 183 12.58 -11.66 2.42
CA LYS A 183 12.03 -12.66 3.35
C LYS A 183 10.62 -13.10 2.97
N VAL A 184 9.71 -12.14 2.75
CA VAL A 184 8.31 -12.47 2.44
C VAL A 184 8.15 -13.08 1.04
N ALA A 185 8.97 -12.68 0.07
CA ALA A 185 8.98 -13.26 -1.27
C ALA A 185 9.48 -14.73 -1.23
N GLN A 186 10.52 -15.02 -0.45
CA GLN A 186 11.02 -16.38 -0.23
C GLN A 186 9.99 -17.29 0.45
N ALA A 187 9.14 -16.71 1.30
CA ALA A 187 8.01 -17.43 1.91
C ALA A 187 6.82 -17.64 0.97
N GLY A 188 6.88 -17.15 -0.27
CA GLY A 188 5.86 -17.33 -1.30
C GLY A 188 4.77 -16.26 -1.34
N ILE A 189 4.91 -15.17 -0.58
CA ILE A 189 4.01 -14.02 -0.69
C ILE A 189 4.31 -13.28 -2.01
N THR A 190 3.28 -12.96 -2.78
CA THR A 190 3.45 -12.16 -4.00
C THR A 190 3.63 -10.70 -3.65
N VAL A 191 4.80 -10.15 -4.00
CA VAL A 191 5.19 -8.77 -3.67
C VAL A 191 5.06 -7.85 -4.87
N LYS A 192 4.34 -6.75 -4.68
CA LYS A 192 4.31 -5.58 -5.55
C LYS A 192 5.05 -4.43 -4.86
N VAL A 193 5.81 -3.67 -5.62
CA VAL A 193 6.41 -2.43 -5.12
C VAL A 193 5.74 -1.23 -5.74
N ASN A 194 5.34 -0.27 -4.91
CA ASN A 194 4.89 1.05 -5.33
C ASN A 194 6.05 2.05 -5.22
N THR A 195 6.20 2.92 -6.21
CA THR A 195 7.08 4.08 -6.14
C THR A 195 6.32 5.33 -6.54
N VAL A 196 6.36 6.37 -5.72
CA VAL A 196 5.86 7.70 -6.08
C VAL A 196 6.90 8.36 -6.98
N LEU A 197 6.51 8.66 -8.22
CA LEU A 197 7.37 9.34 -9.19
C LEU A 197 7.35 10.85 -8.92
N ILE A 198 8.49 11.38 -8.51
CA ILE A 198 8.70 12.80 -8.18
C ILE A 198 9.71 13.34 -9.19
N PRO A 199 9.29 14.14 -10.19
CA PRO A 199 10.13 14.55 -11.32
C PRO A 199 11.47 15.14 -10.90
N GLU A 200 11.46 16.04 -9.92
CA GLU A 200 12.63 16.81 -9.48
C GLU A 200 13.58 16.02 -8.56
N ILE A 201 13.13 14.86 -8.04
CA ILE A 201 13.90 14.16 -7.00
C ILE A 201 14.33 12.76 -7.45
N ASN A 202 13.39 11.90 -7.88
CA ASN A 202 13.72 10.48 -8.11
C ASN A 202 13.48 9.97 -9.53
N ALA A 203 13.03 10.78 -10.49
CA ALA A 203 12.64 10.30 -11.82
C ALA A 203 13.76 9.52 -12.53
N LEU A 204 15.02 9.95 -12.41
CA LEU A 204 16.16 9.24 -12.98
C LEU A 204 16.57 7.99 -12.18
N HIS A 205 16.16 7.90 -10.91
CA HIS A 205 16.50 6.83 -9.99
C HIS A 205 15.47 5.69 -9.97
N VAL A 206 14.26 5.90 -10.44
CA VAL A 206 13.16 4.89 -10.43
C VAL A 206 13.57 3.57 -11.10
N PRO A 207 14.31 3.52 -12.24
CA PRO A 207 14.78 2.27 -12.80
C PRO A 207 15.74 1.47 -11.90
N GLU A 208 16.55 2.15 -11.08
CA GLU A 208 17.44 1.50 -10.12
C GLU A 208 16.65 0.89 -8.96
N ILE A 209 15.56 1.55 -8.53
CA ILE A 209 14.63 0.95 -7.56
C ILE A 209 14.03 -0.33 -8.14
N ALA A 210 13.52 -0.28 -9.38
CA ALA A 210 12.93 -1.43 -10.05
C ALA A 210 13.89 -2.61 -10.12
N LYS A 211 15.16 -2.36 -10.48
CA LYS A 211 16.24 -3.34 -10.51
C LYS A 211 16.51 -3.94 -9.12
N ALA A 212 16.65 -3.09 -8.10
CA ALA A 212 16.97 -3.51 -6.74
C ALA A 212 15.88 -4.40 -6.12
N VAL A 213 14.59 -4.01 -6.29
CA VAL A 213 13.48 -4.77 -5.72
C VAL A 213 13.18 -6.06 -6.49
N ALA A 214 13.40 -6.07 -7.81
CA ALA A 214 13.33 -7.30 -8.61
C ALA A 214 14.37 -8.33 -8.15
N ALA A 215 15.59 -7.91 -7.87
CA ALA A 215 16.64 -8.77 -7.34
C ALA A 215 16.33 -9.35 -5.94
N ARG A 216 15.37 -8.75 -5.21
CA ARG A 216 14.87 -9.22 -3.90
C ARG A 216 13.56 -10.02 -4.01
N GLY A 217 13.13 -10.38 -5.21
CA GLY A 217 11.98 -11.24 -5.43
C GLY A 217 10.64 -10.52 -5.56
N ALA A 218 10.59 -9.19 -5.69
CA ALA A 218 9.37 -8.51 -6.08
C ALA A 218 8.95 -8.92 -7.50
N GLN A 219 7.66 -9.18 -7.73
CA GLN A 219 7.14 -9.68 -9.00
C GLN A 219 6.39 -8.62 -9.81
N LEU A 220 5.99 -7.52 -9.18
CA LEU A 220 5.22 -6.46 -9.82
C LEU A 220 5.68 -5.10 -9.33
N TYR A 221 5.69 -4.14 -10.23
CA TYR A 221 6.08 -2.76 -9.94
C TYR A 221 5.00 -1.77 -10.38
N ASN A 222 4.73 -0.77 -9.58
CA ASN A 222 3.72 0.24 -9.87
C ASN A 222 4.29 1.64 -9.65
N ILE A 223 4.23 2.47 -10.67
CA ILE A 223 4.65 3.87 -10.63
C ILE A 223 3.42 4.72 -10.39
N ILE A 224 3.41 5.44 -9.27
CA ILE A 224 2.33 6.32 -8.85
C ILE A 224 2.77 7.76 -9.11
N PRO A 225 2.02 8.55 -9.89
CA PRO A 225 2.34 9.97 -10.06
C PRO A 225 2.22 10.72 -8.73
N LEU A 226 3.18 11.61 -8.45
CA LEU A 226 3.10 12.52 -7.31
C LEU A 226 1.80 13.34 -7.39
N ILE A 227 1.14 13.48 -6.26
CA ILE A 227 0.17 14.53 -5.99
C ILE A 227 0.92 15.58 -5.19
N PRO A 228 1.25 16.76 -5.78
CA PRO A 228 1.98 17.81 -5.08
C PRO A 228 1.19 18.32 -3.88
N GLN A 229 1.71 18.09 -2.69
CA GLN A 229 1.09 18.52 -1.43
C GLN A 229 2.12 18.48 -0.29
N ASN A 230 1.75 18.98 0.89
CA ASN A 230 2.60 19.06 2.07
C ASN A 230 3.96 19.72 1.74
N GLU A 231 5.07 19.22 2.24
CA GLU A 231 6.41 19.75 1.99
C GLU A 231 6.88 19.63 0.53
N LEU A 232 6.25 18.78 -0.30
CA LEU A 232 6.53 18.65 -1.73
C LEU A 232 5.48 19.32 -2.63
N ASN A 233 4.77 20.33 -2.14
CA ASN A 233 3.81 21.13 -2.92
C ASN A 233 4.47 21.96 -4.03
N TRP A 234 5.77 22.18 -3.95
CA TRP A 234 6.59 22.89 -4.96
C TRP A 234 7.01 21.99 -6.13
N CYS A 235 6.92 20.67 -5.97
CA CYS A 235 7.22 19.73 -7.05
C CYS A 235 6.10 19.71 -8.09
N THR A 236 6.43 19.31 -9.31
CA THR A 236 5.45 19.16 -10.37
C THR A 236 4.84 17.77 -10.38
N ARG A 237 3.57 17.68 -10.76
CA ARG A 237 2.96 16.37 -11.07
C ARG A 237 3.57 15.84 -12.36
N PRO A 238 4.08 14.59 -12.41
CA PRO A 238 4.62 14.03 -13.64
C PRO A 238 3.54 13.92 -14.72
N ASP A 239 3.88 14.27 -15.94
CA ASP A 239 3.02 14.09 -17.11
C ASP A 239 2.98 12.63 -17.60
N CYS A 240 2.08 12.33 -18.52
CA CYS A 240 1.93 10.99 -19.08
C CYS A 240 3.19 10.52 -19.79
N THR A 241 3.90 11.42 -20.46
CA THR A 241 5.13 11.12 -21.21
C THR A 241 6.24 10.64 -20.28
N LEU A 242 6.49 11.38 -19.19
CA LEU A 242 7.48 10.99 -18.18
C LEU A 242 7.11 9.67 -17.51
N ILE A 243 5.83 9.49 -17.17
CA ILE A 243 5.35 8.24 -16.56
C ILE A 243 5.60 7.06 -17.51
N ASP A 244 5.24 7.17 -18.79
CA ASP A 244 5.39 6.06 -19.74
C ASP A 244 6.85 5.77 -20.07
N LEU A 245 7.69 6.77 -20.23
CA LEU A 245 9.14 6.58 -20.39
C LEU A 245 9.77 5.89 -19.18
N THR A 246 9.34 6.28 -17.97
CA THR A 246 9.84 5.66 -16.75
C THR A 246 9.39 4.21 -16.63
N ARG A 247 8.12 3.91 -16.97
CA ARG A 247 7.61 2.53 -17.03
C ARG A 247 8.40 1.66 -17.99
N GLN A 248 8.65 2.14 -19.21
CA GLN A 248 9.44 1.41 -20.23
C GLN A 248 10.86 1.09 -19.74
N LYS A 249 11.51 2.02 -19.02
CA LYS A 249 12.83 1.77 -18.44
C LYS A 249 12.77 0.69 -17.35
N CYS A 250 11.74 0.69 -16.51
CA CYS A 250 11.55 -0.29 -15.44
C CYS A 250 11.19 -1.69 -15.95
N GLU A 251 10.47 -1.78 -17.07
CA GLU A 251 10.05 -3.05 -17.69
C GLU A 251 11.23 -3.96 -18.10
N ARG A 252 12.44 -3.42 -18.18
CA ARG A 252 13.68 -4.19 -18.38
C ARG A 252 14.04 -5.07 -17.17
N TYR A 253 13.55 -4.75 -15.99
CA TYR A 253 13.92 -5.42 -14.73
C TYR A 253 12.75 -6.15 -14.09
N ILE A 254 11.55 -5.58 -14.19
CA ILE A 254 10.37 -6.08 -13.50
C ILE A 254 9.11 -5.71 -14.28
N ARG A 255 8.09 -6.53 -14.19
CA ARG A 255 6.80 -6.23 -14.80
C ARG A 255 6.13 -5.02 -14.16
N VAL A 256 5.63 -4.09 -14.98
CA VAL A 256 4.99 -2.85 -14.53
C VAL A 256 3.46 -2.97 -14.61
N PHE A 257 2.79 -2.64 -13.49
CA PHE A 257 1.34 -2.54 -13.39
C PHE A 257 0.86 -1.19 -13.91
N ARG A 258 -0.16 -1.19 -14.80
CA ARG A 258 -0.59 0.03 -15.50
C ARG A 258 -2.03 0.46 -15.19
N HIS A 259 -2.76 -0.30 -14.35
CA HIS A 259 -4.20 -0.09 -14.10
C HIS A 259 -4.51 0.41 -12.69
N CYS A 260 -3.56 1.11 -12.04
CA CYS A 260 -3.73 1.61 -10.68
C CYS A 260 -4.80 2.72 -10.65
N GLN A 261 -5.81 2.57 -9.77
CA GLN A 261 -6.90 3.52 -9.60
C GLN A 261 -6.69 4.51 -8.43
N HIS A 262 -5.54 4.46 -7.76
CA HIS A 262 -5.21 5.34 -6.61
C HIS A 262 -6.31 5.35 -5.54
N CYS A 263 -6.75 4.18 -5.11
CA CYS A 263 -7.90 4.02 -4.24
C CYS A 263 -7.68 4.65 -2.85
N ARG A 264 -8.75 5.17 -2.26
CA ARG A 264 -8.84 5.54 -0.84
C ARG A 264 -8.57 4.31 0.05
N ALA A 265 -8.22 4.56 1.31
CA ALA A 265 -7.98 3.49 2.30
C ALA A 265 -9.27 2.77 2.76
N ASP A 266 -10.43 3.28 2.38
CA ASP A 266 -11.77 2.73 2.63
C ASP A 266 -12.55 2.40 1.33
N ALA A 267 -11.87 2.25 0.21
CA ALA A 267 -12.51 1.95 -1.06
C ALA A 267 -13.07 0.52 -1.11
N ALA A 268 -14.30 0.35 -1.60
CA ALA A 268 -14.94 -0.96 -1.73
C ALA A 268 -15.70 -1.10 -3.05
N GLY A 269 -15.60 -2.28 -3.66
CA GLY A 269 -16.22 -2.61 -4.96
C GLY A 269 -15.19 -2.94 -6.05
N ILE A 270 -15.62 -2.87 -7.29
CA ILE A 270 -14.80 -3.17 -8.48
C ILE A 270 -14.05 -1.91 -8.92
N PRO A 271 -12.70 -1.92 -8.98
CA PRO A 271 -11.92 -0.75 -9.41
C PRO A 271 -12.32 -0.27 -10.81
N GLY A 272 -12.75 0.98 -10.91
CA GLY A 272 -13.26 1.56 -12.17
C GLY A 272 -14.68 1.14 -12.55
N GLY A 273 -15.39 0.42 -11.68
CA GLY A 273 -16.76 -0.03 -11.85
C GLY A 273 -17.63 0.28 -10.63
N THR A 274 -18.30 -0.73 -10.08
CA THR A 274 -19.19 -0.61 -8.92
C THR A 274 -18.45 -0.13 -7.68
N ASP A 275 -18.94 0.92 -7.02
CA ASP A 275 -18.46 1.46 -5.75
C ASP A 275 -19.55 1.33 -4.68
N VAL A 276 -19.26 0.60 -3.61
CA VAL A 276 -20.17 0.39 -2.47
C VAL A 276 -19.63 1.03 -1.18
N SER A 277 -18.57 1.82 -1.25
CA SER A 277 -17.88 2.42 -0.07
C SER A 277 -18.85 3.20 0.82
N ARG A 278 -19.70 4.05 0.24
CA ARG A 278 -20.67 4.87 0.99
C ARG A 278 -21.72 4.06 1.74
N GLN A 279 -22.01 2.84 1.28
CA GLN A 279 -23.00 1.96 1.92
C GLN A 279 -22.40 1.18 3.11
N LEU A 280 -21.06 1.07 3.14
CA LEU A 280 -20.32 0.34 4.17
C LEU A 280 -19.88 1.25 5.32
N TYR A 281 -19.35 2.43 5.01
CA TYR A 281 -18.75 3.35 5.97
C TYR A 281 -19.70 4.50 6.31
N ILE A 282 -20.81 4.17 7.01
CA ILE A 282 -21.94 5.10 7.27
C ILE A 282 -21.73 5.98 8.51
N ARG A 283 -20.77 5.66 9.39
CA ARG A 283 -20.59 6.37 10.67
C ARG A 283 -19.42 7.35 10.59
N PRO A 284 -19.60 8.63 11.02
CA PRO A 284 -18.46 9.47 11.34
C PRO A 284 -17.72 8.83 12.52
N ILE A 285 -16.48 8.48 12.31
CA ILE A 285 -15.62 7.94 13.36
C ILE A 285 -15.00 9.11 14.08
N THR A 286 -15.14 9.13 15.40
CA THR A 286 -14.49 10.10 16.28
C THR A 286 -12.97 9.92 16.24
N LEU A 287 -12.29 10.97 15.84
CA LEU A 287 -10.87 11.03 15.53
C LEU A 287 -9.94 11.16 16.74
N GLU A 288 -10.29 10.60 17.86
CA GLU A 288 -9.46 10.71 19.09
C GLU A 288 -8.19 9.91 18.97
N ASN A 289 -7.36 9.85 18.18
CA ASN A 289 -6.06 9.15 18.06
C ASN A 289 -5.68 8.68 16.66
N THR A 290 -6.15 9.34 15.61
CA THR A 290 -5.46 9.20 14.33
C THR A 290 -4.21 10.05 14.35
N PHE A 291 -3.02 9.38 14.26
CA PHE A 291 -1.86 10.11 14.00
C PHE A 291 -1.95 10.80 12.75
N SER A 292 -1.58 11.94 12.70
CA SER A 292 -0.96 12.51 11.55
C SER A 292 0.45 12.86 11.92
N HIS A 293 1.37 12.85 11.02
CA HIS A 293 2.41 13.79 11.13
C HIS A 293 1.77 15.14 10.97
N GLY A 294 1.60 15.80 12.06
CA GLY A 294 1.22 17.21 12.08
C GLY A 294 2.23 18.03 11.32
#